data_75a93665d5fb91b5e261cf8be975d532
#
_entry.id   75a93665d5fb91b5e261cf8be975d532
#
_cell.length_a   1.000
_cell.length_b   1.000
_cell.length_c   1.000
_cell.angle_alpha   90.00
_cell.angle_beta   90.00
_cell.angle_gamma   90.00
#
_symmetry.space_group_name_H-M   'P 1'
#
loop_
_entity.id
_entity.type
_entity.pdbx_description
1 polymer ?
#
loop_
_entity_poly.entity_id
_entity_poly.type
_entity_poly.pdbx_seq_one_letter_code
_entity_poly.pdbx_strand_id
1 'polypeptide(L)'
;SRYNAIYGSFAALPMFLLWLQVSWTICLFGAELTYAGQNIRNFSFDKDARNISRRYRDFISILIMSLIAKRFEQDVQPYTAEEISEECQIPIRLTHETLYELQEINLLHEVVTDEKSEDIAYQPSMDINKMNVALLLDKLDTHGSEDFKIDKENEFNNQWGALLKAREEYYLSLIHISEPTRPLYIS
;
A
#
# COMPACT_ATOMS: atom_id res chain seq x y z
N SER A 1 -13.77 -70.14 -12.64
CA SER A 1 -14.31 -68.76 -12.79
C SER A 1 -14.63 -68.01 -11.48
N ARG A 2 -14.48 -68.65 -10.29
CA ARG A 2 -14.68 -67.90 -9.00
C ARG A 2 -13.50 -66.98 -8.61
N TYR A 3 -12.32 -67.28 -9.07
CA TYR A 3 -11.13 -66.45 -8.78
C TYR A 3 -11.19 -65.04 -9.38
N ASN A 4 -11.71 -64.92 -10.61
CA ASN A 4 -11.86 -63.61 -11.26
C ASN A 4 -12.88 -62.68 -10.59
N ALA A 5 -13.91 -63.22 -9.95
CA ALA A 5 -14.91 -62.42 -9.26
C ALA A 5 -14.36 -61.81 -7.94
N ILE A 6 -13.53 -62.59 -7.24
CA ILE A 6 -12.94 -62.16 -5.96
C ILE A 6 -11.84 -61.13 -6.20
N TYR A 7 -10.94 -61.37 -7.17
CA TYR A 7 -9.88 -60.43 -7.53
C TYR A 7 -10.40 -59.15 -8.15
N GLY A 8 -11.46 -59.23 -8.96
CA GLY A 8 -12.12 -58.05 -9.56
C GLY A 8 -12.74 -57.14 -8.50
N SER A 9 -13.38 -57.71 -7.47
CA SER A 9 -13.97 -56.95 -6.38
C SER A 9 -12.90 -56.27 -5.49
N PHE A 10 -11.77 -56.93 -5.24
CA PHE A 10 -10.64 -56.30 -4.51
C PHE A 10 -9.93 -55.19 -5.30
N ALA A 11 -9.83 -55.29 -6.63
CA ALA A 11 -9.22 -54.29 -7.48
C ALA A 11 -10.13 -53.05 -7.67
N ALA A 12 -11.43 -53.20 -7.57
CA ALA A 12 -12.37 -52.10 -7.72
C ALA A 12 -12.20 -50.98 -6.67
N LEU A 13 -11.88 -51.38 -5.44
CA LEU A 13 -11.71 -50.45 -4.32
C LEU A 13 -10.47 -49.52 -4.48
N PRO A 14 -9.26 -50.01 -4.78
CA PRO A 14 -8.12 -49.16 -5.09
C PRO A 14 -8.33 -48.30 -6.34
N MET A 15 -8.96 -48.84 -7.39
CA MET A 15 -9.27 -48.06 -8.60
C MET A 15 -10.24 -46.91 -8.30
N PHE A 16 -11.25 -47.12 -7.49
CA PHE A 16 -12.17 -46.09 -7.05
C PHE A 16 -11.47 -45.00 -6.24
N LEU A 17 -10.59 -45.38 -5.30
CA LEU A 17 -9.80 -44.41 -4.53
C LEU A 17 -8.85 -43.59 -5.41
N LEU A 18 -8.22 -44.26 -6.38
CA LEU A 18 -7.34 -43.57 -7.33
C LEU A 18 -8.12 -42.59 -8.20
N TRP A 19 -9.29 -42.99 -8.70
CA TRP A 19 -10.17 -42.11 -9.46
C TRP A 19 -10.62 -40.90 -8.63
N LEU A 20 -11.02 -41.13 -7.38
CA LEU A 20 -11.40 -40.07 -6.44
C LEU A 20 -10.25 -39.09 -6.21
N GLN A 21 -9.04 -39.60 -6.00
CA GLN A 21 -7.85 -38.79 -5.78
C GLN A 21 -7.51 -37.93 -7.01
N VAL A 22 -7.55 -38.53 -8.20
CA VAL A 22 -7.31 -37.77 -9.46
C VAL A 22 -8.35 -36.69 -9.67
N SER A 23 -9.62 -37.01 -9.47
CA SER A 23 -10.71 -36.03 -9.59
C SER A 23 -10.55 -34.85 -8.64
N TRP A 24 -10.19 -35.15 -7.38
CA TRP A 24 -9.94 -34.11 -6.38
C TRP A 24 -8.72 -33.25 -6.72
N THR A 25 -7.65 -33.87 -7.20
CA THR A 25 -6.41 -33.16 -7.63
C THR A 25 -6.70 -32.20 -8.79
N ILE A 26 -7.50 -32.64 -9.78
CA ILE A 26 -7.89 -31.78 -10.90
C ILE A 26 -8.73 -30.59 -10.42
N CYS A 27 -9.64 -30.81 -9.48
CA CYS A 27 -10.48 -29.76 -8.91
C CYS A 27 -9.64 -28.71 -8.17
N LEU A 28 -8.71 -29.15 -7.32
CA LEU A 28 -7.79 -28.27 -6.59
C LEU A 28 -6.86 -27.52 -7.54
N PHE A 29 -6.33 -28.17 -8.56
CA PHE A 29 -5.49 -27.54 -9.56
C PHE A 29 -6.24 -26.47 -10.36
N GLY A 30 -7.51 -26.73 -10.70
CA GLY A 30 -8.36 -25.74 -11.34
C GLY A 30 -8.60 -24.52 -10.45
N ALA A 31 -8.85 -24.71 -9.16
CA ALA A 31 -9.00 -23.64 -8.21
C ALA A 31 -7.70 -22.81 -8.06
N GLU A 32 -6.56 -23.47 -7.99
CA GLU A 32 -5.23 -22.81 -7.94
C GLU A 32 -4.96 -21.98 -9.19
N LEU A 33 -5.24 -22.53 -10.38
CA LEU A 33 -5.09 -21.78 -11.64
C LEU A 33 -6.00 -20.55 -11.69
N THR A 34 -7.23 -20.67 -11.23
CA THR A 34 -8.17 -19.55 -11.18
C THR A 34 -7.67 -18.47 -10.23
N TYR A 35 -7.24 -18.86 -9.04
CA TYR A 35 -6.64 -17.94 -8.06
C TYR A 35 -5.37 -17.25 -8.60
N ALA A 36 -4.46 -18.02 -9.21
CA ALA A 36 -3.26 -17.48 -9.82
C ALA A 36 -3.59 -16.51 -10.96
N GLY A 37 -4.57 -16.83 -11.81
CA GLY A 37 -5.02 -15.97 -12.91
C GLY A 37 -5.61 -14.63 -12.45
N GLN A 38 -6.36 -14.66 -11.36
CA GLN A 38 -6.93 -13.44 -10.77
C GLN A 38 -5.86 -12.57 -10.11
N ASN A 39 -4.84 -13.19 -9.50
CA ASN A 39 -3.81 -12.48 -8.74
C ASN A 39 -2.50 -12.22 -9.51
N ILE A 40 -2.42 -12.58 -10.79
CA ILE A 40 -1.18 -12.46 -11.58
C ILE A 40 -0.65 -11.01 -11.63
N ARG A 41 -1.55 -10.04 -11.68
CA ARG A 41 -1.19 -8.60 -11.61
C ARG A 41 -0.58 -8.24 -10.26
N ASN A 42 -1.14 -8.73 -9.18
CA ASN A 42 -0.67 -8.43 -7.82
C ASN A 42 0.68 -9.07 -7.51
N PHE A 43 0.93 -10.29 -7.99
CA PHE A 43 2.19 -11.01 -7.75
C PHE A 43 3.42 -10.41 -8.44
N SER A 44 3.27 -9.88 -9.65
CA SER A 44 4.40 -9.27 -10.36
C SER A 44 4.82 -7.93 -9.72
N PHE A 45 3.86 -7.17 -9.22
CA PHE A 45 4.11 -5.88 -8.58
C PHE A 45 4.62 -5.99 -7.13
N ASP A 46 4.25 -7.06 -6.40
CA ASP A 46 4.68 -7.27 -5.00
C ASP A 46 6.20 -7.48 -4.86
N LYS A 47 6.84 -8.04 -5.89
CA LYS A 47 8.28 -8.26 -5.92
C LYS A 47 9.07 -6.98 -6.12
N ASP A 48 8.53 -6.07 -6.91
CA ASP A 48 9.13 -4.76 -7.19
C ASP A 48 8.87 -3.77 -6.04
N ALA A 49 7.74 -3.90 -5.34
CA ALA A 49 7.38 -3.06 -4.20
C ALA A 49 8.34 -3.20 -3.00
N ARG A 50 9.00 -4.34 -2.84
CA ARG A 50 9.96 -4.57 -1.72
C ARG A 50 11.27 -3.79 -1.85
N ASN A 51 11.64 -3.36 -3.05
CA ASN A 51 12.91 -2.68 -3.35
C ASN A 51 12.73 -1.23 -3.79
N ILE A 52 11.60 -0.62 -3.44
CA ILE A 52 11.33 0.77 -3.79
C ILE A 52 12.26 1.70 -3.03
N SER A 53 12.92 2.62 -3.76
CA SER A 53 13.74 3.65 -3.15
C SER A 53 12.89 4.59 -2.31
N ARG A 54 13.48 5.17 -1.23
CA ARG A 54 12.81 6.17 -0.40
C ARG A 54 12.22 7.31 -1.25
N ARG A 55 13.00 7.85 -2.17
CA ARG A 55 12.55 8.91 -3.09
C ARG A 55 11.29 8.53 -3.88
N TYR A 56 11.18 7.27 -4.30
CA TYR A 56 10.00 6.82 -5.04
C TYR A 56 8.80 6.61 -4.11
N ARG A 57 9.02 6.20 -2.87
CA ARG A 57 7.98 6.13 -1.84
C ARG A 57 7.42 7.52 -1.51
N ASP A 58 8.31 8.52 -1.34
CA ASP A 58 7.91 9.92 -1.15
C ASP A 58 7.06 10.43 -2.32
N PHE A 59 7.44 10.07 -3.56
CA PHE A 59 6.65 10.39 -4.75
C PHE A 59 5.25 9.77 -4.72
N ILE A 60 5.13 8.49 -4.33
CA ILE A 60 3.83 7.81 -4.20
C ILE A 60 2.97 8.49 -3.14
N SER A 61 3.54 8.86 -2.01
CA SER A 61 2.83 9.57 -0.94
C SER A 61 2.29 10.93 -1.42
N ILE A 62 3.09 11.68 -2.16
CA ILE A 62 2.69 12.94 -2.78
C ILE A 62 1.55 12.71 -3.79
N LEU A 63 1.67 11.69 -4.64
CA LEU A 63 0.68 11.36 -5.65
C LEU A 63 -0.67 11.00 -5.03
N ILE A 64 -0.68 10.10 -4.06
CA ILE A 64 -1.90 9.68 -3.34
C ILE A 64 -2.53 10.88 -2.63
N MET A 65 -1.71 11.67 -1.92
CA MET A 65 -2.20 12.83 -1.19
C MET A 65 -2.79 13.89 -2.13
N SER A 66 -2.17 14.13 -3.28
CA SER A 66 -2.68 15.07 -4.29
C SER A 66 -4.01 14.62 -4.89
N LEU A 67 -4.17 13.31 -5.12
CA LEU A 67 -5.40 12.73 -5.64
C LEU A 67 -6.56 12.89 -4.63
N ILE A 68 -6.31 12.58 -3.37
CA ILE A 68 -7.31 12.71 -2.29
C ILE A 68 -7.68 14.18 -2.08
N ALA A 69 -6.70 15.08 -2.03
CA ALA A 69 -6.93 16.51 -1.84
C ALA A 69 -7.75 17.11 -2.99
N LYS A 70 -7.44 16.74 -4.24
CA LYS A 70 -8.19 17.19 -5.42
C LYS A 70 -9.65 16.74 -5.39
N ARG A 71 -9.90 15.47 -5.01
CA ARG A 71 -11.27 14.93 -4.93
C ARG A 71 -12.06 15.58 -3.80
N PHE A 72 -11.38 15.86 -2.68
CA PHE A 72 -11.97 16.58 -1.55
C PHE A 72 -12.36 18.04 -1.94
N GLU A 73 -11.53 18.74 -2.72
CA GLU A 73 -11.83 20.08 -3.22
C GLU A 73 -13.07 20.09 -4.13
N GLN A 74 -13.26 19.04 -4.91
CA GLN A 74 -14.39 18.91 -5.84
C GLN A 74 -15.70 18.48 -5.16
N ASP A 75 -15.68 18.27 -3.84
CA ASP A 75 -16.84 17.79 -3.05
C ASP A 75 -17.44 16.48 -3.61
N VAL A 76 -16.58 15.59 -4.11
CA VAL A 76 -16.94 14.27 -4.62
C VAL A 76 -16.71 13.23 -3.54
N GLN A 77 -17.37 12.08 -3.64
CA GLN A 77 -17.18 10.96 -2.69
C GLN A 77 -15.69 10.63 -2.51
N PRO A 78 -15.23 10.40 -1.26
CA PRO A 78 -13.84 10.07 -0.98
C PRO A 78 -13.40 8.78 -1.66
N TYR A 79 -12.12 8.67 -1.95
CA TYR A 79 -11.52 7.47 -2.53
C TYR A 79 -11.40 6.33 -1.51
N THR A 80 -11.72 5.10 -1.95
CA THR A 80 -11.29 3.86 -1.27
C THR A 80 -9.85 3.52 -1.66
N ALA A 81 -9.22 2.59 -0.90
CA ALA A 81 -7.87 2.14 -1.22
C ALA A 81 -7.77 1.46 -2.59
N GLU A 82 -8.81 0.71 -2.96
CA GLU A 82 -8.93 0.03 -4.23
C GLU A 82 -9.00 1.02 -5.40
N GLU A 83 -9.84 2.04 -5.29
CA GLU A 83 -9.95 3.10 -6.30
C GLU A 83 -8.62 3.85 -6.49
N ILE A 84 -7.92 4.17 -5.39
CA ILE A 84 -6.59 4.80 -5.45
C ILE A 84 -5.58 3.90 -6.15
N SER A 85 -5.58 2.60 -5.82
CA SER A 85 -4.71 1.61 -6.43
C SER A 85 -4.92 1.51 -7.95
N GLU A 86 -6.17 1.52 -8.40
CA GLU A 86 -6.54 1.46 -9.82
C GLU A 86 -6.19 2.76 -10.56
N GLU A 87 -6.54 3.91 -9.99
CA GLU A 87 -6.31 5.23 -10.59
C GLU A 87 -4.81 5.53 -10.75
N CYS A 88 -4.03 5.25 -9.72
CA CYS A 88 -2.58 5.46 -9.72
C CYS A 88 -1.79 4.31 -10.35
N GLN A 89 -2.43 3.18 -10.65
CA GLN A 89 -1.77 1.94 -11.10
C GLN A 89 -0.66 1.46 -10.15
N ILE A 90 -0.90 1.62 -8.85
CA ILE A 90 0.00 1.21 -7.78
C ILE A 90 -0.52 -0.10 -7.17
N PRO A 91 0.36 -1.05 -6.79
CA PRO A 91 -0.05 -2.27 -6.10
C PRO A 91 -0.88 -1.94 -4.85
N ILE A 92 -2.02 -2.62 -4.69
CA ILE A 92 -2.94 -2.39 -3.57
C ILE A 92 -2.25 -2.45 -2.19
N ARG A 93 -1.30 -3.36 -2.04
CA ARG A 93 -0.52 -3.49 -0.80
C ARG A 93 0.29 -2.23 -0.50
N LEU A 94 0.97 -1.67 -1.52
CA LEU A 94 1.75 -0.45 -1.36
C LEU A 94 0.85 0.76 -1.09
N THR A 95 -0.34 0.76 -1.70
CA THR A 95 -1.36 1.77 -1.43
C THR A 95 -1.79 1.73 0.04
N HIS A 96 -2.10 0.55 0.58
CA HIS A 96 -2.43 0.40 2.00
C HIS A 96 -1.29 0.79 2.93
N GLU A 97 -0.04 0.37 2.64
CA GLU A 97 1.13 0.76 3.42
C GLU A 97 1.29 2.29 3.45
N THR A 98 1.15 2.96 2.30
CA THR A 98 1.26 4.42 2.22
C THR A 98 0.10 5.14 2.89
N LEU A 99 -1.14 4.67 2.73
CA LEU A 99 -2.31 5.23 3.40
C LEU A 99 -2.19 5.12 4.91
N TYR A 100 -1.71 3.99 5.41
CA TYR A 100 -1.45 3.78 6.83
C TYR A 100 -0.38 4.76 7.37
N GLU A 101 0.75 4.92 6.66
CA GLU A 101 1.78 5.91 7.02
C GLU A 101 1.20 7.33 7.07
N LEU A 102 0.38 7.71 6.07
CA LEU A 102 -0.26 9.03 6.02
C LEU A 102 -1.29 9.27 7.14
N GLN A 103 -1.96 8.22 7.60
CA GLN A 103 -2.83 8.28 8.77
C GLN A 103 -2.05 8.46 10.08
N GLU A 104 -0.97 7.69 10.27
CA GLU A 104 -0.14 7.78 11.47
C GLU A 104 0.46 9.18 11.67
N ILE A 105 0.82 9.86 10.58
CA ILE A 105 1.29 11.26 10.63
C ILE A 105 0.16 12.30 10.66
N ASN A 106 -1.09 11.86 10.81
CA ASN A 106 -2.28 12.69 10.88
C ASN A 106 -2.45 13.62 9.68
N LEU A 107 -2.25 13.13 8.47
CA LEU A 107 -2.57 13.81 7.22
C LEU A 107 -3.87 13.31 6.60
N LEU A 108 -4.25 12.06 6.87
CA LEU A 108 -5.49 11.45 6.43
C LEU A 108 -6.28 10.90 7.62
N HIS A 109 -7.58 10.77 7.45
CA HIS A 109 -8.45 10.00 8.31
C HIS A 109 -9.42 9.15 7.49
N GLU A 110 -9.86 8.06 8.09
CA GLU A 110 -10.85 7.16 7.51
C GLU A 110 -12.25 7.72 7.68
N VAL A 111 -13.05 7.56 6.64
CA VAL A 111 -14.49 7.85 6.66
C VAL A 111 -15.25 6.68 6.07
N VAL A 112 -16.40 6.38 6.64
CA VAL A 112 -17.31 5.36 6.09
C VAL A 112 -18.17 6.02 5.03
N THR A 113 -18.10 5.52 3.81
CA THR A 113 -18.76 6.15 2.65
C THR A 113 -20.25 5.83 2.61
N ASP A 114 -20.67 4.66 3.07
CA ASP A 114 -22.07 4.23 3.06
C ASP A 114 -22.35 3.33 4.26
N GLU A 115 -23.47 3.56 4.97
CA GLU A 115 -23.89 2.72 6.10
C GLU A 115 -24.15 1.25 5.71
N LYS A 116 -24.22 0.96 4.40
CA LYS A 116 -24.54 -0.39 3.88
C LYS A 116 -23.35 -1.17 3.35
N SER A 117 -22.27 -0.52 2.94
CA SER A 117 -21.13 -1.18 2.30
C SER A 117 -19.92 -1.36 3.22
N GLU A 118 -19.89 -0.69 4.39
CA GLU A 118 -18.73 -0.66 5.30
C GLU A 118 -17.39 -0.32 4.58
N ASP A 119 -17.45 0.27 3.37
CA ASP A 119 -16.27 0.62 2.61
C ASP A 119 -15.57 1.81 3.26
N ILE A 120 -14.29 1.61 3.57
CA ILE A 120 -13.43 2.62 4.16
C ILE A 120 -12.87 3.50 3.05
N ALA A 121 -13.12 4.79 3.14
CA ALA A 121 -12.57 5.80 2.26
C ALA A 121 -11.68 6.80 3.04
N TYR A 122 -10.91 7.60 2.34
CA TYR A 122 -9.88 8.45 2.93
C TYR A 122 -10.13 9.92 2.59
N GLN A 123 -10.03 10.76 3.62
CA GLN A 123 -10.14 12.22 3.51
C GLN A 123 -8.96 12.92 4.18
N PRO A 124 -8.62 14.17 3.74
CA PRO A 124 -7.63 14.97 4.45
C PRO A 124 -8.05 15.26 5.88
N SER A 125 -7.12 15.15 6.83
CA SER A 125 -7.35 15.46 8.25
C SER A 125 -7.13 16.93 8.60
N MET A 126 -6.59 17.71 7.67
CA MET A 126 -6.28 19.13 7.84
C MET A 126 -6.73 19.93 6.62
N ASP A 127 -6.72 21.26 6.77
CA ASP A 127 -7.02 22.19 5.70
C ASP A 127 -6.07 21.99 4.50
N ILE A 128 -6.65 21.66 3.33
CA ILE A 128 -5.91 21.41 2.09
C ILE A 128 -5.05 22.60 1.67
N ASN A 129 -5.45 23.83 2.01
CA ASN A 129 -4.70 25.04 1.68
C ASN A 129 -3.39 25.17 2.49
N LYS A 130 -3.29 24.48 3.61
CA LYS A 130 -2.08 24.42 4.44
C LYS A 130 -1.16 23.25 4.08
N MET A 131 -1.65 22.36 3.24
CA MET A 131 -0.98 21.14 2.85
C MET A 131 -0.06 21.43 1.66
N ASN A 132 1.23 21.26 1.87
CA ASN A 132 2.25 21.41 0.84
C ASN A 132 3.23 20.24 0.86
N VAL A 133 4.03 20.10 -0.20
CA VAL A 133 4.99 19.00 -0.35
C VAL A 133 6.03 19.01 0.78
N ALA A 134 6.49 20.18 1.20
CA ALA A 134 7.47 20.30 2.27
C ALA A 134 6.92 19.78 3.61
N LEU A 135 5.69 20.14 3.97
CA LEU A 135 5.02 19.65 5.18
C LEU A 135 4.84 18.13 5.14
N LEU A 136 4.43 17.58 3.98
CA LEU A 136 4.27 16.15 3.81
C LEU A 136 5.57 15.40 4.03
N LEU A 137 6.64 15.84 3.36
CA LEU A 137 7.95 15.20 3.45
C LEU A 137 8.57 15.35 4.84
N ASP A 138 8.43 16.50 5.49
CA ASP A 138 8.87 16.74 6.85
C ASP A 138 8.20 15.78 7.84
N LYS A 139 6.88 15.64 7.75
CA LYS A 139 6.13 14.70 8.58
C LYS A 139 6.49 13.24 8.33
N LEU A 140 6.71 12.84 7.06
CA LEU A 140 7.16 11.50 6.71
C LEU A 140 8.58 11.22 7.22
N ASP A 141 9.45 12.21 7.17
CA ASP A 141 10.83 12.10 7.64
C ASP A 141 10.97 12.03 9.15
N THR A 142 10.06 12.68 9.87
CA THR A 142 10.02 12.67 11.34
C THR A 142 9.17 11.52 11.91
N HIS A 143 8.50 10.78 11.03
CA HIS A 143 7.71 9.62 11.45
C HIS A 143 8.60 8.47 11.92
N GLY A 144 8.31 7.95 13.10
CA GLY A 144 9.02 6.85 13.71
C GLY A 144 9.70 7.22 15.03
N SER A 145 10.35 6.25 15.64
CA SER A 145 11.05 6.45 16.90
C SER A 145 12.48 6.90 16.63
N GLU A 146 12.84 8.04 17.17
CA GLU A 146 14.23 8.53 17.23
C GLU A 146 14.93 8.13 18.54
N ASP A 147 14.25 7.39 19.41
CA ASP A 147 14.71 7.04 20.75
C ASP A 147 15.61 5.78 20.72
N PHE A 148 16.73 5.90 20.01
CA PHE A 148 17.76 4.86 19.96
C PHE A 148 18.84 5.15 21.00
N LYS A 149 19.51 4.10 21.52
CA LYS A 149 20.60 4.18 22.51
C LYS A 149 21.88 4.87 21.99
N ILE A 150 21.78 5.64 20.91
CA ILE A 150 22.89 6.41 20.35
C ILE A 150 22.86 7.79 21.00
N ASP A 151 23.98 8.18 21.60
CA ASP A 151 24.13 9.50 22.22
C ASP A 151 24.29 10.58 21.15
N LYS A 152 23.13 11.05 20.65
CA LYS A 152 23.06 12.08 19.61
C LYS A 152 23.48 13.45 20.11
N GLU A 153 23.35 13.69 21.42
CA GLU A 153 23.53 15.03 22.00
C GLU A 153 24.99 15.29 22.35
N ASN A 154 25.77 14.28 22.69
CA ASN A 154 27.15 14.42 23.11
C ASN A 154 28.15 13.85 22.09
N GLU A 155 28.15 12.54 21.89
CA GLU A 155 29.18 11.86 21.10
C GLU A 155 29.05 12.11 19.60
N PHE A 156 27.79 12.18 19.08
CA PHE A 156 27.47 12.30 17.64
C PHE A 156 26.76 13.61 17.27
N ASN A 157 26.82 14.60 18.12
CA ASN A 157 26.15 15.91 17.93
C ASN A 157 26.51 16.58 16.60
N ASN A 158 27.78 16.54 16.20
CA ASN A 158 28.22 17.15 14.94
C ASN A 158 27.57 16.51 13.71
N GLN A 159 27.47 15.17 13.68
CA GLN A 159 26.87 14.44 12.57
C GLN A 159 25.35 14.63 12.53
N TRP A 160 24.72 14.58 13.70
CA TRP A 160 23.29 14.81 13.84
C TRP A 160 22.92 16.25 13.45
N GLY A 161 23.63 17.24 13.94
CA GLY A 161 23.42 18.64 13.58
C GLY A 161 23.66 18.93 12.10
N ALA A 162 24.64 18.28 11.47
CA ALA A 162 24.88 18.40 10.04
C ALA A 162 23.71 17.80 9.21
N LEU A 163 23.15 16.68 9.65
CA LEU A 163 21.98 16.06 8.99
C LEU A 163 20.75 16.97 9.09
N LEU A 164 20.45 17.48 10.29
CA LEU A 164 19.31 18.37 10.51
C LEU A 164 19.41 19.64 9.67
N LYS A 165 20.59 20.25 9.63
CA LYS A 165 20.85 21.45 8.83
C LYS A 165 20.68 21.20 7.33
N ALA A 166 21.18 20.08 6.81
CA ALA A 166 21.03 19.72 5.41
C ALA A 166 19.54 19.49 5.04
N ARG A 167 18.76 18.92 5.96
CA ARG A 167 17.31 18.74 5.77
C ARG A 167 16.57 20.06 5.81
N GLU A 168 16.86 20.91 6.74
CA GLU A 168 16.27 22.25 6.82
C GLU A 168 16.53 23.06 5.55
N GLU A 169 17.75 23.06 5.04
CA GLU A 169 18.10 23.70 3.77
C GLU A 169 17.34 23.10 2.59
N TYR A 170 17.14 21.78 2.57
CA TYR A 170 16.38 21.09 1.55
C TYR A 170 14.89 21.51 1.58
N TYR A 171 14.25 21.54 2.75
CA TYR A 171 12.86 21.96 2.88
C TYR A 171 12.66 23.44 2.54
N LEU A 172 13.57 24.31 2.96
CA LEU A 172 13.55 25.72 2.59
C LEU A 172 13.66 25.90 1.07
N SER A 173 14.48 25.09 0.39
CA SER A 173 14.58 25.14 -1.07
C SER A 173 13.27 24.72 -1.76
N LEU A 174 12.56 23.74 -1.20
CA LEU A 174 11.25 23.31 -1.71
C LEU A 174 10.18 24.40 -1.54
N ILE A 175 10.20 25.13 -0.45
CA ILE A 175 9.27 26.25 -0.20
C ILE A 175 9.55 27.40 -1.19
N HIS A 176 10.81 27.64 -1.55
CA HIS A 176 11.16 28.67 -2.54
C HIS A 176 10.81 28.30 -3.99
N ILE A 177 10.79 27.00 -4.32
CA ILE A 177 10.47 26.49 -5.67
C ILE A 177 8.97 26.36 -5.87
N SER A 178 8.23 25.95 -4.85
CA SER A 178 6.77 25.99 -4.84
C SER A 178 6.33 27.35 -4.33
N GLU A 179 5.65 28.14 -5.17
CA GLU A 179 4.94 29.33 -4.68
C GLU A 179 4.18 28.95 -3.41
N PRO A 180 4.26 29.76 -2.32
CA PRO A 180 3.68 29.40 -1.02
C PRO A 180 2.16 29.23 -1.02
N THR A 181 1.52 29.33 -2.17
CA THR A 181 0.07 29.30 -2.35
C THR A 181 -0.41 28.21 -3.31
N ARG A 182 0.46 27.35 -3.85
CA ARG A 182 -0.02 26.23 -4.66
C ARG A 182 -0.24 25.00 -3.79
N PRO A 183 -1.49 24.59 -3.60
CA PRO A 183 -1.81 23.32 -2.99
C PRO A 183 -1.22 22.14 -3.79
N LEU A 184 -1.13 20.97 -3.19
CA LEU A 184 -0.54 19.74 -3.74
C LEU A 184 -1.13 19.30 -5.10
N TYR A 185 -2.30 19.83 -5.45
CA TYR A 185 -2.93 19.57 -6.73
C TYR A 185 -2.52 20.66 -7.75
N ILE A 186 -1.75 20.25 -8.72
CA ILE A 186 -1.50 21.03 -9.93
C ILE A 186 -2.45 20.51 -11.00
N SER A 187 -3.19 21.44 -11.57
CA SER A 187 -4.09 21.19 -12.71
C SER A 187 -3.38 20.53 -13.88
#